data_7d9c9755d96bbea22d0b934caf087903
#
_entry.id   7d9c9755d96bbea22d0b934caf087903
#
_cell.length_a   1.000
_cell.length_b   1.000
_cell.length_c   1.000
_cell.angle_alpha   90.00
_cell.angle_beta   90.00
_cell.angle_gamma   90.00
#
_symmetry.space_group_name_H-M   'P 1'
#
loop_
_entity.id
_entity.type
_entity.pdbx_description
1 polymer ?
#
loop_
_entity_poly.entity_id
_entity_poly.type
_entity_poly.pdbx_seq_one_letter_code
_entity_poly.pdbx_strand_id
1 'polypeptide(L)'
;MKELKDMTFGFVGLGLMGGSIAKGIKDKVFKANYSLGKNGFENDSNGKIYAMDKNINSLNQALEDKIIDKAFTPDQTNEMLNSCDFVFICLYPKATLNFLIEHKDSFKPGSVVTDISGVKTLIAENIFAGEKSIIRSDVDFILGHPMAGNEKEG
;
A
#
# COMPACT_ATOMS: atom_id res chain seq x y z
N MET A 1 -14.79 -8.93 -7.51
CA MET A 1 -13.47 -8.52 -6.92
C MET A 1 -12.43 -8.69 -8.02
N LYS A 2 -11.50 -7.73 -8.19
CA LYS A 2 -10.38 -7.88 -9.13
C LYS A 2 -9.44 -8.99 -8.67
N GLU A 3 -8.77 -9.68 -9.59
CA GLU A 3 -7.66 -10.57 -9.25
C GLU A 3 -6.45 -9.77 -8.77
N LEU A 4 -5.63 -10.33 -7.87
CA LEU A 4 -4.45 -9.64 -7.32
C LEU A 4 -3.51 -9.10 -8.41
N LYS A 5 -3.36 -9.84 -9.51
CA LYS A 5 -2.51 -9.44 -10.65
C LYS A 5 -3.00 -8.18 -11.38
N ASP A 6 -4.26 -7.79 -11.19
CA ASP A 6 -4.90 -6.64 -11.85
C ASP A 6 -5.20 -5.50 -10.88
N MET A 7 -4.88 -5.65 -9.59
CA MET A 7 -5.10 -4.62 -8.57
C MET A 7 -4.05 -3.51 -8.65
N THR A 8 -4.48 -2.32 -8.27
CA THR A 8 -3.58 -1.20 -7.98
C THR A 8 -3.27 -1.20 -6.48
N PHE A 9 -2.00 -1.39 -6.14
CA PHE A 9 -1.49 -1.35 -4.78
C PHE A 9 -0.92 0.02 -4.47
N GLY A 10 -1.32 0.61 -3.34
CA GLY A 10 -0.81 1.88 -2.84
C GLY A 10 0.09 1.69 -1.62
N PHE A 11 1.20 2.40 -1.56
CA PHE A 11 2.11 2.40 -0.41
C PHE A 11 2.21 3.79 0.18
N VAL A 12 1.87 3.92 1.44
CA VAL A 12 2.05 5.15 2.24
C VAL A 12 3.29 4.96 3.10
N GLY A 13 4.40 5.55 2.67
CA GLY A 13 5.73 5.30 3.20
C GLY A 13 6.47 4.18 2.44
N LEU A 14 7.64 4.51 1.90
CA LEU A 14 8.47 3.60 1.10
C LEU A 14 9.84 3.35 1.76
N GLY A 15 9.84 3.23 3.09
CA GLY A 15 11.01 2.79 3.86
C GLY A 15 11.31 1.29 3.65
N LEU A 16 12.18 0.72 4.50
CA LEU A 16 12.59 -0.69 4.38
C LEU A 16 11.43 -1.66 4.20
N MET A 17 10.41 -1.57 5.05
CA MET A 17 9.28 -2.50 5.02
C MET A 17 8.38 -2.26 3.82
N GLY A 18 7.99 -1.00 3.58
CA GLY A 18 7.13 -0.65 2.43
C GLY A 18 7.79 -1.02 1.11
N GLY A 19 9.08 -0.68 0.93
CA GLY A 19 9.85 -1.05 -0.25
C GLY A 19 10.00 -2.56 -0.44
N SER A 20 10.23 -3.31 0.65
CA SER A 20 10.33 -4.77 0.59
C SER A 20 9.02 -5.44 0.18
N ILE A 21 7.89 -4.97 0.72
CA ILE A 21 6.56 -5.49 0.37
C ILE A 21 6.24 -5.14 -1.09
N ALA A 22 6.46 -3.89 -1.52
CA ALA A 22 6.26 -3.46 -2.90
C ALA A 22 7.06 -4.31 -3.89
N LYS A 23 8.35 -4.54 -3.60
CA LYS A 23 9.19 -5.43 -4.40
C LYS A 23 8.68 -6.86 -4.42
N GLY A 24 8.23 -7.37 -3.27
CA GLY A 24 7.63 -8.71 -3.16
C GLY A 24 6.39 -8.86 -4.05
N ILE A 25 5.49 -7.87 -4.05
CA ILE A 25 4.31 -7.86 -4.93
C ILE A 25 4.75 -7.82 -6.41
N LYS A 26 5.70 -6.94 -6.76
CA LYS A 26 6.22 -6.86 -8.13
C LYS A 26 6.76 -8.20 -8.62
N ASP A 27 7.54 -8.87 -7.79
CA ASP A 27 8.23 -10.11 -8.17
C ASP A 27 7.32 -11.34 -8.10
N LYS A 28 6.42 -11.44 -7.10
CA LYS A 28 5.65 -12.65 -6.82
C LYS A 28 4.22 -12.62 -7.32
N VAL A 29 3.65 -11.43 -7.49
CA VAL A 29 2.27 -11.28 -8.00
C VAL A 29 2.31 -10.90 -9.48
N PHE A 30 3.05 -9.87 -9.86
CA PHE A 30 3.00 -9.38 -11.23
C PHE A 30 3.90 -10.17 -12.18
N LYS A 31 5.15 -10.43 -11.82
CA LYS A 31 6.07 -11.20 -12.68
C LYS A 31 5.76 -12.71 -12.72
N ALA A 32 5.09 -13.25 -11.69
CA ALA A 32 4.71 -14.66 -11.69
C ALA A 32 3.57 -15.01 -12.66
N ASN A 33 2.85 -14.00 -13.18
CA ASN A 33 1.75 -14.16 -14.12
C ASN A 33 2.18 -14.04 -15.59
N TYR A 34 3.36 -14.59 -15.93
CA TYR A 34 3.76 -14.77 -17.32
C TYR A 34 3.08 -16.01 -17.88
N SER A 35 2.32 -15.87 -18.95
CA SER A 35 1.76 -16.97 -19.72
C SER A 35 2.49 -17.13 -21.05
N LEU A 36 2.47 -18.35 -21.60
CA LEU A 36 3.00 -18.62 -22.94
C LEU A 36 2.00 -18.11 -23.98
N GLY A 37 2.17 -16.88 -24.43
CA GLY A 37 1.38 -16.29 -25.52
C GLY A 37 1.85 -16.75 -26.91
N LYS A 38 1.15 -16.32 -27.96
CA LYS A 38 1.46 -16.66 -29.36
C LYS A 38 2.84 -16.20 -29.82
N ASN A 39 3.41 -15.16 -29.17
CA ASN A 39 4.69 -14.55 -29.50
C ASN A 39 5.78 -14.77 -28.43
N GLY A 40 5.59 -15.70 -27.49
CA GLY A 40 6.50 -15.95 -26.36
C GLY A 40 5.82 -15.73 -25.01
N PHE A 41 6.61 -15.53 -23.95
CA PHE A 41 6.10 -15.23 -22.63
C PHE A 41 5.57 -13.81 -22.54
N GLU A 42 4.28 -13.66 -22.30
CA GLU A 42 3.61 -12.37 -22.11
C GLU A 42 3.23 -12.19 -20.65
N ASN A 43 3.38 -10.97 -20.14
CA ASN A 43 2.93 -10.63 -18.79
C ASN A 43 1.42 -10.37 -18.83
N ASP A 44 0.65 -11.23 -18.18
CA ASP A 44 -0.81 -11.16 -18.08
C ASP A 44 -1.27 -10.32 -16.87
N SER A 45 -0.43 -9.46 -16.35
CA SER A 45 -0.72 -8.59 -15.20
C SER A 45 -0.95 -7.14 -15.65
N ASN A 46 -2.11 -6.58 -15.29
CA ASN A 46 -2.43 -5.15 -15.47
C ASN A 46 -2.29 -4.37 -14.17
N GLY A 47 -1.83 -5.01 -13.09
CA GLY A 47 -1.66 -4.40 -11.78
C GLY A 47 -0.61 -3.29 -11.78
N LYS A 48 -0.77 -2.36 -10.84
CA LYS A 48 0.12 -1.21 -10.65
C LYS A 48 0.55 -1.11 -9.19
N ILE A 49 1.72 -0.54 -8.97
CA ILE A 49 2.23 -0.18 -7.66
C ILE A 49 2.43 1.33 -7.62
N TYR A 50 1.71 1.99 -6.72
CA TYR A 50 1.79 3.42 -6.47
C TYR A 50 2.41 3.64 -5.09
N ALA A 51 3.19 4.68 -4.93
CA ALA A 51 3.76 5.01 -3.61
C ALA A 51 3.75 6.51 -3.35
N MET A 52 3.54 6.87 -2.09
CA MET A 52 3.72 8.21 -1.55
C MET A 52 4.73 8.15 -0.42
N ASP A 53 5.70 9.06 -0.46
CA ASP A 53 6.68 9.26 0.60
C ASP A 53 7.08 10.73 0.69
N LYS A 54 7.55 11.16 1.86
CA LYS A 54 8.17 12.48 2.06
C LYS A 54 9.56 12.55 1.44
N ASN A 55 10.24 11.39 1.35
CA ASN A 55 11.57 11.28 0.77
C ASN A 55 11.49 11.06 -0.74
N ILE A 56 11.62 12.14 -1.50
CA ILE A 56 11.57 12.12 -2.94
C ILE A 56 12.67 11.23 -3.57
N ASN A 57 13.83 11.11 -2.91
CA ASN A 57 14.92 10.27 -3.41
C ASN A 57 14.57 8.79 -3.35
N SER A 58 13.88 8.35 -2.28
CA SER A 58 13.38 6.97 -2.18
C SER A 58 12.35 6.66 -3.28
N LEU A 59 11.48 7.61 -3.58
CA LEU A 59 10.50 7.48 -4.67
C LEU A 59 11.17 7.39 -6.04
N ASN A 60 12.14 8.28 -6.32
CA ASN A 60 12.87 8.28 -7.58
C ASN A 60 13.66 6.97 -7.77
N GLN A 61 14.35 6.50 -6.74
CA GLN A 61 15.08 5.23 -6.79
C GLN A 61 14.13 4.06 -7.08
N ALA A 62 12.96 4.03 -6.43
CA ALA A 62 11.98 2.97 -6.65
C ALA A 62 11.35 3.00 -8.05
N LEU A 63 11.23 4.18 -8.67
CA LEU A 63 10.83 4.31 -10.07
C LEU A 63 11.92 3.81 -11.02
N GLU A 64 13.19 4.19 -10.81
CA GLU A 64 14.35 3.74 -11.59
C GLU A 64 14.50 2.22 -11.51
N ASP A 65 14.36 1.65 -10.31
CA ASP A 65 14.41 0.20 -10.07
C ASP A 65 13.15 -0.53 -10.57
N LYS A 66 12.18 0.19 -11.12
CA LYS A 66 10.90 -0.35 -11.61
C LYS A 66 10.12 -1.13 -10.53
N ILE A 67 10.30 -0.78 -9.27
CA ILE A 67 9.55 -1.35 -8.14
C ILE A 67 8.14 -0.75 -8.11
N ILE A 68 8.04 0.58 -8.32
CA ILE A 68 6.77 1.29 -8.40
C ILE A 68 6.51 1.81 -9.83
N ASP A 69 5.24 1.97 -10.18
CA ASP A 69 4.81 2.46 -11.48
C ASP A 69 4.49 3.96 -11.47
N LYS A 70 4.16 4.52 -10.29
CA LYS A 70 3.89 5.95 -10.11
C LYS A 70 4.25 6.39 -8.69
N ALA A 71 4.90 7.54 -8.58
CA ALA A 71 5.20 8.23 -7.33
C ALA A 71 4.25 9.39 -7.11
N PHE A 72 3.91 9.64 -5.84
CA PHE A 72 3.06 10.75 -5.40
C PHE A 72 3.73 11.50 -4.26
N THR A 73 3.59 12.81 -4.28
CA THR A 73 3.99 13.68 -3.17
C THR A 73 2.90 13.74 -2.10
N PRO A 74 3.19 14.21 -0.86
CA PRO A 74 2.18 14.27 0.20
C PRO A 74 0.90 15.04 -0.15
N ASP A 75 1.00 16.08 -0.96
CA ASP A 75 -0.15 16.85 -1.45
C ASP A 75 -1.05 16.09 -2.44
N GLN A 76 -0.52 15.05 -3.06
CA GLN A 76 -1.23 14.17 -4.01
C GLN A 76 -1.79 12.89 -3.35
N THR A 77 -1.71 12.78 -2.02
CA THR A 77 -2.12 11.57 -1.28
C THR A 77 -3.54 11.15 -1.59
N ASN A 78 -4.49 12.08 -1.63
CA ASN A 78 -5.90 11.78 -1.88
C ASN A 78 -6.14 11.19 -3.28
N GLU A 79 -5.42 11.68 -4.30
CA GLU A 79 -5.46 11.14 -5.66
C GLU A 79 -4.99 9.68 -5.67
N MET A 80 -3.86 9.42 -5.00
CA MET A 80 -3.32 8.05 -4.90
C MET A 80 -4.30 7.11 -4.21
N LEU A 81 -4.82 7.49 -3.02
CA LEU A 81 -5.72 6.64 -2.24
C LEU A 81 -7.00 6.29 -3.00
N ASN A 82 -7.58 7.26 -3.69
CA ASN A 82 -8.79 7.05 -4.50
C ASN A 82 -8.56 6.15 -5.73
N SER A 83 -7.30 5.93 -6.11
CA SER A 83 -6.93 5.10 -7.26
C SER A 83 -6.58 3.67 -6.87
N CYS A 84 -6.33 3.38 -5.59
CA CYS A 84 -5.79 2.10 -5.13
C CYS A 84 -6.87 1.13 -4.68
N ASP A 85 -6.77 -0.12 -5.11
CA ASP A 85 -7.65 -1.22 -4.68
C ASP A 85 -7.18 -1.80 -3.33
N PHE A 86 -5.87 -1.74 -3.04
CA PHE A 86 -5.27 -2.19 -1.80
C PHE A 86 -4.21 -1.18 -1.33
N VAL A 87 -4.27 -0.75 -0.07
CA VAL A 87 -3.35 0.25 0.48
C VAL A 87 -2.59 -0.31 1.68
N PHE A 88 -1.25 -0.22 1.62
CA PHE A 88 -0.35 -0.50 2.74
C PHE A 88 0.07 0.82 3.41
N ILE A 89 -0.21 0.97 4.69
CA ILE A 89 0.26 2.11 5.50
C ILE A 89 1.51 1.67 6.24
N CYS A 90 2.67 2.13 5.76
CA CYS A 90 3.99 1.74 6.22
C CYS A 90 4.63 2.85 7.08
N LEU A 91 3.87 3.34 8.05
CA LEU A 91 4.25 4.43 8.95
C LEU A 91 4.36 3.93 10.39
N TYR A 92 5.01 4.71 11.26
CA TYR A 92 4.99 4.46 12.71
C TYR A 92 3.56 4.57 13.28
N PRO A 93 3.22 3.88 14.38
CA PRO A 93 1.83 3.74 14.87
C PRO A 93 1.06 5.05 15.03
N LYS A 94 1.67 6.06 15.63
CA LYS A 94 1.05 7.38 15.82
C LYS A 94 0.84 8.12 14.48
N ALA A 95 1.81 8.01 13.58
CA ALA A 95 1.70 8.60 12.24
C ALA A 95 0.63 7.88 11.40
N THR A 96 0.50 6.55 11.54
CA THR A 96 -0.57 5.75 10.93
C THR A 96 -1.94 6.23 11.38
N LEU A 97 -2.16 6.40 12.68
CA LEU A 97 -3.44 6.88 13.20
C LEU A 97 -3.78 8.29 12.67
N ASN A 98 -2.83 9.22 12.74
CA ASN A 98 -3.03 10.58 12.23
C ASN A 98 -3.35 10.57 10.73
N PHE A 99 -2.64 9.78 9.95
CA PHE A 99 -2.87 9.60 8.52
C PHE A 99 -4.28 9.07 8.23
N LEU A 100 -4.72 8.06 8.97
CA LEU A 100 -6.06 7.50 8.82
C LEU A 100 -7.15 8.53 9.13
N ILE A 101 -6.99 9.32 10.20
CA ILE A 101 -7.93 10.38 10.56
C ILE A 101 -7.99 11.47 9.47
N GLU A 102 -6.84 11.89 8.97
CA GLU A 102 -6.73 12.95 7.96
C GLU A 102 -7.31 12.55 6.60
N HIS A 103 -7.10 11.29 6.19
CA HIS A 103 -7.43 10.81 4.84
C HIS A 103 -8.58 9.81 4.79
N LYS A 104 -9.35 9.65 5.88
CA LYS A 104 -10.43 8.65 5.99
C LYS A 104 -11.42 8.64 4.83
N ASP A 105 -11.69 9.81 4.25
CA ASP A 105 -12.67 10.00 3.18
C ASP A 105 -12.06 9.85 1.77
N SER A 106 -10.74 9.68 1.68
CA SER A 106 -10.01 9.63 0.41
C SER A 106 -9.77 8.21 -0.13
N PHE A 107 -10.02 7.19 0.69
CA PHE A 107 -9.89 5.80 0.23
C PHE A 107 -10.94 5.47 -0.82
N LYS A 108 -10.53 4.70 -1.83
CA LYS A 108 -11.44 4.21 -2.87
C LYS A 108 -12.53 3.34 -2.25
N PRO A 109 -13.83 3.53 -2.59
CA PRO A 109 -14.90 2.64 -2.17
C PRO A 109 -14.61 1.18 -2.53
N GLY A 110 -14.77 0.27 -1.57
CA GLY A 110 -14.47 -1.15 -1.73
C GLY A 110 -12.98 -1.50 -1.70
N SER A 111 -12.11 -0.57 -1.32
CA SER A 111 -10.68 -0.86 -1.14
C SER A 111 -10.40 -1.58 0.17
N VAL A 112 -9.27 -2.27 0.20
CA VAL A 112 -8.70 -2.87 1.42
C VAL A 112 -7.54 -2.02 1.88
N VAL A 113 -7.50 -1.70 3.17
CA VAL A 113 -6.41 -0.95 3.80
C VAL A 113 -5.77 -1.81 4.89
N THR A 114 -4.47 -1.84 4.95
CA THR A 114 -3.72 -2.51 6.02
C THR A 114 -2.60 -1.62 6.53
N ASP A 115 -2.27 -1.78 7.81
CA ASP A 115 -1.06 -1.20 8.39
C ASP A 115 -0.02 -2.28 8.68
N ILE A 116 1.22 -1.87 8.86
CA ILE A 116 2.34 -2.77 9.20
C ILE A 116 2.93 -2.52 10.59
N SER A 117 2.30 -1.68 11.41
CA SER A 117 2.84 -1.33 12.73
C SER A 117 2.80 -2.52 13.69
N GLY A 118 3.81 -2.65 14.55
CA GLY A 118 3.88 -3.71 15.56
C GLY A 118 2.92 -3.50 16.74
N VAL A 119 2.57 -2.25 17.06
CA VAL A 119 1.67 -1.89 18.18
C VAL A 119 0.27 -1.64 17.64
N LYS A 120 -0.66 -2.56 17.93
CA LYS A 120 -2.01 -2.56 17.33
C LYS A 120 -3.08 -1.87 18.16
N THR A 121 -2.92 -1.79 19.48
CA THR A 121 -3.96 -1.29 20.40
C THR A 121 -4.48 0.08 19.98
N LEU A 122 -3.57 1.03 19.74
CA LEU A 122 -3.93 2.39 19.36
C LEU A 122 -4.75 2.45 18.05
N ILE A 123 -4.40 1.64 17.07
CA ILE A 123 -5.09 1.60 15.77
C ILE A 123 -6.41 0.87 15.91
N ALA A 124 -6.40 -0.31 16.54
CA ALA A 124 -7.58 -1.15 16.70
C ALA A 124 -8.71 -0.45 17.47
N GLU A 125 -8.39 0.26 18.55
CA GLU A 125 -9.38 1.01 19.34
C GLU A 125 -10.10 2.10 18.52
N ASN A 126 -9.44 2.68 17.52
CA ASN A 126 -10.02 3.70 16.67
C ASN A 126 -10.72 3.13 15.43
N ILE A 127 -10.23 2.02 14.88
CA ILE A 127 -10.82 1.37 13.71
C ILE A 127 -12.10 0.61 14.07
N PHE A 128 -12.09 -0.14 15.18
CA PHE A 128 -13.20 -1.00 15.59
C PHE A 128 -14.11 -0.34 16.62
N ALA A 129 -14.21 0.98 16.64
CA ALA A 129 -15.02 1.75 17.57
C ALA A 129 -16.55 1.73 17.27
N GLY A 130 -17.02 0.84 16.43
CA GLY A 130 -18.41 0.79 15.97
C GLY A 130 -18.80 2.06 15.20
N GLU A 131 -19.87 2.74 15.61
CA GLU A 131 -20.34 3.99 14.98
C GLU A 131 -19.31 5.14 15.03
N LYS A 132 -18.31 5.04 15.91
CA LYS A 132 -17.22 6.01 16.03
C LYS A 132 -15.97 5.61 15.24
N SER A 133 -16.03 4.55 14.44
CA SER A 133 -14.92 4.13 13.59
C SER A 133 -14.45 5.27 12.71
N ILE A 134 -13.11 5.42 12.61
CA ILE A 134 -12.50 6.40 11.69
C ILE A 134 -12.43 5.87 10.24
N ILE A 135 -12.75 4.60 10.02
CA ILE A 135 -12.83 4.01 8.68
C ILE A 135 -14.29 3.91 8.24
N ARG A 136 -14.56 4.28 7.01
CA ARG A 136 -15.88 4.17 6.39
C ARG A 136 -16.27 2.70 6.24
N SER A 137 -17.58 2.43 6.28
CA SER A 137 -18.13 1.07 6.19
C SER A 137 -17.95 0.39 4.81
N ASP A 138 -17.58 1.15 3.79
CA ASP A 138 -17.28 0.67 2.44
C ASP A 138 -15.78 0.45 2.18
N VAL A 139 -14.95 0.50 3.23
CA VAL A 139 -13.52 0.25 3.20
C VAL A 139 -13.18 -0.82 4.23
N ASP A 140 -12.55 -1.91 3.79
CA ASP A 140 -12.10 -2.97 4.68
C ASP A 140 -10.74 -2.63 5.29
N PHE A 141 -10.60 -2.72 6.63
CA PHE A 141 -9.32 -2.53 7.31
C PHE A 141 -8.82 -3.83 7.94
N ILE A 142 -7.60 -4.20 7.61
CA ILE A 142 -6.92 -5.38 8.13
C ILE A 142 -5.72 -4.95 8.96
N LEU A 143 -5.71 -5.32 10.24
CA LEU A 143 -4.53 -5.13 11.10
C LEU A 143 -3.41 -6.09 10.67
N GLY A 144 -2.37 -5.56 10.04
CA GLY A 144 -1.21 -6.32 9.61
C GLY A 144 -0.05 -6.22 10.59
N HIS A 145 0.74 -7.30 10.75
CA HIS A 145 1.97 -7.31 11.54
C HIS A 145 2.99 -8.18 10.83
N PRO A 146 3.78 -7.62 9.90
CA PRO A 146 4.86 -8.39 9.27
C PRO A 146 5.89 -8.80 10.32
N MET A 147 6.05 -10.09 10.54
CA MET A 147 6.99 -10.68 11.48
C MET A 147 8.41 -10.73 10.89
N ALA A 148 8.94 -9.57 10.48
CA ALA A 148 10.28 -9.46 9.93
C ALA A 148 11.09 -8.48 10.78
N GLY A 149 12.13 -8.97 11.43
CA GLY A 149 12.98 -8.18 12.31
C GLY A 149 14.26 -7.72 11.60
N ASN A 150 14.35 -6.43 11.35
CA ASN A 150 15.61 -5.72 11.23
C ASN A 150 15.39 -4.30 11.72
N GLU A 151 16.08 -3.91 12.78
CA GLU A 151 15.90 -2.61 13.45
C GLU A 151 16.59 -1.44 12.73
N LYS A 152 17.02 -1.62 11.48
CA LYS A 152 17.62 -0.56 10.68
C LYS A 152 16.54 0.20 9.92
N GLU A 153 16.61 1.52 10.01
CA GLU A 153 15.85 2.41 9.12
C GLU A 153 16.36 2.31 7.68
N GLY A 154 15.45 2.42 6.71
CA GLY A 154 15.78 2.40 5.30
C GLY A 154 16.36 3.72 4.79
#